data_427b8bc3f70246d6340123fd7a8ec0e2
#
_entry.id   427b8bc3f70246d6340123fd7a8ec0e2
#
_cell.length_a   1.000
_cell.length_b   1.000
_cell.length_c   1.000
_cell.angle_alpha   90.00
_cell.angle_beta   90.00
_cell.angle_gamma   90.00
#
_symmetry.space_group_name_H-M   'P 1'
#
loop_
_entity.id
_entity.type
_entity.pdbx_description
1 polymer ?
#
loop_
_entity_poly.entity_id
_entity_poly.type
_entity_poly.pdbx_seq_one_letter_code
_entity_poly.pdbx_strand_id
1 'polypeptide(L)'
;MGIRTAVIGVGAMGQHHARLYDSLEISELIGLADTNEAVGAAAEKYGTRFHRDYTKLLDEKPQLVSIAVPTSLHREVALAALEAGSHLLIEKPISDTIEGAQAIIEQARERSLKVFVGHVERFNPAVIALKQAIDQGMLGEVHSISDLRVGARNVRIFDTGIILDLGSHDIDLISYLYGRKAQSVYSIGAAKAHKYEDHAAISLKYSDSAAGYIELSWLSPYKVRKMFVVGTDHFGLVDLIDQSLIIFDGKNWANTGLVERDEPLRVELERALNAVANDLPPDVSGEDSLYTIRVALGAIESYSTGEAVHFKEHEAAAAYPTLLNHNAI
;
A
#
# COMPACT_ATOMS: atom_id res chain seq x y z
N MET A 1 20.25 17.65 10.48
CA MET A 1 20.71 16.26 10.34
C MET A 1 19.56 15.50 9.72
N GLY A 2 19.82 14.72 8.68
CA GLY A 2 18.81 13.86 8.06
C GLY A 2 18.37 12.73 8.99
N ILE A 3 17.19 12.15 8.73
CA ILE A 3 16.73 10.93 9.41
C ILE A 3 17.64 9.78 8.97
N ARG A 4 18.23 9.07 9.92
CA ARG A 4 19.08 7.90 9.65
C ARG A 4 18.21 6.74 9.18
N THR A 5 18.34 6.40 7.91
CA THR A 5 17.55 5.37 7.23
C THR A 5 18.38 4.13 6.93
N ALA A 6 17.72 2.98 6.89
CA ALA A 6 18.33 1.73 6.49
C ALA A 6 17.33 0.90 5.66
N VAL A 7 17.86 -0.01 4.82
CA VAL A 7 17.03 -0.92 4.03
C VAL A 7 17.45 -2.36 4.32
N ILE A 8 16.51 -3.20 4.72
CA ILE A 8 16.69 -4.65 4.91
C ILE A 8 15.92 -5.40 3.81
N GLY A 9 16.65 -6.20 3.03
CA GLY A 9 16.15 -6.78 1.79
C GLY A 9 16.37 -5.85 0.61
N VAL A 10 17.44 -6.06 -0.18
CA VAL A 10 17.83 -5.20 -1.31
C VAL A 10 17.50 -5.88 -2.64
N GLY A 11 16.34 -6.55 -2.67
CA GLY A 11 15.72 -7.11 -3.88
C GLY A 11 15.16 -6.03 -4.80
N ALA A 12 14.14 -6.38 -5.61
CA ALA A 12 13.56 -5.44 -6.58
C ALA A 12 13.02 -4.16 -5.93
N MET A 13 12.24 -4.28 -4.84
CA MET A 13 11.69 -3.09 -4.14
C MET A 13 12.74 -2.39 -3.28
N GLY A 14 13.53 -3.13 -2.50
CA GLY A 14 14.54 -2.52 -1.64
C GLY A 14 15.59 -1.69 -2.37
N GLN A 15 15.93 -2.02 -3.63
CA GLN A 15 16.78 -1.18 -4.48
C GLN A 15 16.14 0.17 -4.81
N HIS A 16 14.81 0.21 -5.01
CA HIS A 16 14.11 1.48 -5.20
C HIS A 16 14.09 2.31 -3.93
N HIS A 17 13.84 1.69 -2.76
CA HIS A 17 13.94 2.37 -1.45
C HIS A 17 15.33 2.95 -1.22
N ALA A 18 16.38 2.16 -1.42
CA ALA A 18 17.77 2.61 -1.25
C ALA A 18 18.10 3.80 -2.15
N ARG A 19 17.72 3.73 -3.43
CA ARG A 19 17.92 4.82 -4.41
C ARG A 19 17.23 6.11 -3.96
N LEU A 20 16.01 6.00 -3.47
CA LEU A 20 15.24 7.16 -3.06
C LEU A 20 15.77 7.75 -1.74
N TYR A 21 16.09 6.92 -0.74
CA TYR A 21 16.70 7.42 0.50
C TYR A 21 18.03 8.13 0.26
N ASP A 22 18.86 7.65 -0.69
CA ASP A 22 20.09 8.32 -1.10
C ASP A 22 19.83 9.69 -1.74
N SER A 23 18.71 9.85 -2.46
CA SER A 23 18.36 11.08 -3.18
C SER A 23 17.60 12.12 -2.37
N LEU A 24 16.99 11.74 -1.22
CA LEU A 24 16.15 12.61 -0.42
C LEU A 24 16.97 13.39 0.61
N GLU A 25 16.96 14.71 0.56
CA GLU A 25 17.74 15.59 1.45
C GLU A 25 17.45 15.38 2.95
N ILE A 26 16.21 14.98 3.29
CA ILE A 26 15.80 14.70 4.66
C ILE A 26 16.28 13.33 5.17
N SER A 27 16.85 12.49 4.30
CA SER A 27 17.32 11.13 4.60
C SER A 27 18.86 11.08 4.68
N GLU A 28 19.36 10.25 5.60
CA GLU A 28 20.76 9.81 5.66
C GLU A 28 20.77 8.28 5.57
N LEU A 29 21.02 7.74 4.38
CA LEU A 29 21.09 6.28 4.16
C LEU A 29 22.36 5.73 4.79
N ILE A 30 22.26 5.11 5.98
CA ILE A 30 23.40 4.63 6.75
C ILE A 30 23.83 3.20 6.39
N GLY A 31 22.93 2.39 5.82
CA GLY A 31 23.29 1.02 5.46
C GLY A 31 22.22 0.23 4.76
N LEU A 32 22.66 -0.85 4.10
CA LEU A 32 21.86 -1.84 3.42
C LEU A 32 22.15 -3.22 4.00
N ALA A 33 21.14 -4.07 4.15
CA ALA A 33 21.33 -5.48 4.55
C ALA A 33 20.63 -6.44 3.61
N ASP A 34 21.35 -7.48 3.18
CA ASP A 34 20.82 -8.59 2.36
C ASP A 34 21.71 -9.82 2.51
N THR A 35 21.11 -11.01 2.46
CA THR A 35 21.87 -12.27 2.48
C THR A 35 22.66 -12.51 1.19
N ASN A 36 22.24 -11.89 0.09
CA ASN A 36 22.91 -11.96 -1.22
C ASN A 36 24.03 -10.91 -1.33
N GLU A 37 25.28 -11.34 -1.26
CA GLU A 37 26.46 -10.48 -1.38
C GLU A 37 26.53 -9.69 -2.70
N ALA A 38 25.91 -10.19 -3.77
CA ALA A 38 25.94 -9.51 -5.08
C ALA A 38 25.24 -8.13 -5.04
N VAL A 39 24.37 -7.88 -4.03
CA VAL A 39 23.74 -6.56 -3.86
C VAL A 39 24.61 -5.58 -3.08
N GLY A 40 25.77 -6.00 -2.54
CA GLY A 40 26.74 -5.12 -1.88
C GLY A 40 27.25 -3.98 -2.77
N ALA A 41 27.31 -4.19 -4.09
CA ALA A 41 27.62 -3.14 -5.06
C ALA A 41 26.64 -1.95 -5.03
N ALA A 42 25.40 -2.15 -4.58
CA ALA A 42 24.46 -1.05 -4.36
C ALA A 42 24.90 -0.15 -3.19
N ALA A 43 25.42 -0.73 -2.12
CA ALA A 43 25.93 0.03 -0.99
C ALA A 43 27.14 0.88 -1.40
N GLU A 44 28.06 0.33 -2.18
CA GLU A 44 29.22 1.09 -2.73
C GLU A 44 28.74 2.26 -3.60
N LYS A 45 27.72 2.05 -4.45
CA LYS A 45 27.13 3.08 -5.30
C LYS A 45 26.60 4.28 -4.51
N TYR A 46 25.99 4.02 -3.34
CA TYR A 46 25.42 5.06 -2.48
C TYR A 46 26.37 5.52 -1.36
N GLY A 47 27.63 5.06 -1.36
CA GLY A 47 28.60 5.41 -0.31
C GLY A 47 28.18 4.99 1.10
N THR A 48 27.33 3.96 1.22
CA THR A 48 26.82 3.46 2.48
C THR A 48 27.38 2.08 2.82
N ARG A 49 27.05 1.54 4.01
CA ARG A 49 27.55 0.24 4.44
C ARG A 49 26.67 -0.90 3.96
N PHE A 50 27.29 -2.06 3.74
CA PHE A 50 26.61 -3.30 3.45
C PHE A 50 26.81 -4.32 4.57
N HIS A 51 25.72 -4.97 4.97
CA HIS A 51 25.72 -6.02 5.97
C HIS A 51 25.04 -7.28 5.43
N ARG A 52 25.65 -8.44 5.63
CA ARG A 52 24.97 -9.73 5.33
C ARG A 52 23.95 -10.10 6.38
N ASP A 53 24.17 -9.66 7.60
CA ASP A 53 23.33 -9.87 8.76
C ASP A 53 22.66 -8.54 9.15
N TYR A 54 21.34 -8.49 9.03
CA TYR A 54 20.59 -7.29 9.32
C TYR A 54 20.69 -6.84 10.78
N THR A 55 20.99 -7.76 11.72
CA THR A 55 21.18 -7.40 13.13
C THR A 55 22.37 -6.45 13.30
N LYS A 56 23.43 -6.61 12.49
CA LYS A 56 24.58 -5.71 12.48
C LYS A 56 24.24 -4.32 11.96
N LEU A 57 23.30 -4.22 11.02
CA LEU A 57 22.78 -2.94 10.57
C LEU A 57 21.93 -2.29 11.67
N LEU A 58 21.11 -3.06 12.40
CA LEU A 58 20.30 -2.56 13.51
C LEU A 58 21.16 -2.08 14.71
N ASP A 59 22.35 -2.68 14.95
CA ASP A 59 23.33 -2.20 15.95
C ASP A 59 23.75 -0.74 15.69
N GLU A 60 23.65 -0.26 14.44
CA GLU A 60 23.93 1.14 14.06
C GLU A 60 22.79 2.10 14.40
N LYS A 61 21.68 1.61 14.92
CA LYS A 61 20.51 2.37 15.38
C LYS A 61 19.92 3.29 14.30
N PRO A 62 19.46 2.78 13.15
CA PRO A 62 18.67 3.56 12.21
C PRO A 62 17.38 4.06 12.87
N GLN A 63 16.94 5.27 12.51
CA GLN A 63 15.69 5.84 13.02
C GLN A 63 14.48 5.27 12.24
N LEU A 64 14.63 5.04 10.93
CA LEU A 64 13.61 4.43 10.07
C LEU A 64 14.23 3.29 9.26
N VAL A 65 13.61 2.12 9.31
CA VAL A 65 14.03 0.94 8.57
C VAL A 65 12.98 0.57 7.54
N SER A 66 13.35 0.54 6.25
CA SER A 66 12.55 -0.10 5.21
C SER A 66 12.79 -1.60 5.20
N ILE A 67 11.72 -2.38 5.29
CA ILE A 67 11.73 -3.85 5.25
C ILE A 67 11.11 -4.31 3.93
N ALA A 68 11.96 -4.82 3.03
CA ALA A 68 11.59 -5.30 1.69
C ALA A 68 12.11 -6.72 1.43
N VAL A 69 12.15 -7.54 2.48
CA VAL A 69 12.44 -8.98 2.44
C VAL A 69 11.23 -9.76 1.94
N PRO A 70 11.33 -11.07 1.65
CA PRO A 70 10.14 -11.89 1.42
C PRO A 70 9.12 -11.80 2.58
N THR A 71 7.83 -11.79 2.24
CA THR A 71 6.73 -11.55 3.21
C THR A 71 6.78 -12.47 4.44
N SER A 72 7.20 -13.73 4.26
CA SER A 72 7.36 -14.69 5.36
C SER A 72 8.39 -14.29 6.42
N LEU A 73 9.28 -13.35 6.10
CA LEU A 73 10.29 -12.81 7.01
C LEU A 73 9.90 -11.45 7.61
N HIS A 74 8.80 -10.83 7.16
CA HIS A 74 8.41 -9.50 7.61
C HIS A 74 8.26 -9.44 9.13
N ARG A 75 7.56 -10.41 9.73
CA ARG A 75 7.37 -10.45 11.19
C ARG A 75 8.68 -10.49 11.94
N GLU A 76 9.57 -11.42 11.59
CA GLU A 76 10.85 -11.62 12.29
C GLU A 76 11.69 -10.33 12.25
N VAL A 77 11.90 -9.80 11.03
CA VAL A 77 12.74 -8.61 10.82
C VAL A 77 12.12 -7.38 11.45
N ALA A 78 10.79 -7.22 11.36
CA ALA A 78 10.06 -6.09 11.95
C ALA A 78 10.19 -6.08 13.48
N LEU A 79 9.98 -7.21 14.14
CA LEU A 79 10.10 -7.31 15.60
C LEU A 79 11.53 -6.99 16.07
N ALA A 80 12.55 -7.48 15.35
CA ALA A 80 13.95 -7.16 15.67
C ALA A 80 14.27 -5.66 15.48
N ALA A 81 13.76 -5.03 14.42
CA ALA A 81 13.98 -3.61 14.17
C ALA A 81 13.24 -2.72 15.21
N LEU A 82 12.03 -3.11 15.62
CA LEU A 82 11.29 -2.45 16.71
C LEU A 82 12.04 -2.61 18.04
N GLU A 83 12.65 -3.77 18.30
CA GLU A 83 13.46 -3.98 19.49
C GLU A 83 14.71 -3.10 19.52
N ALA A 84 15.32 -2.85 18.36
CA ALA A 84 16.43 -1.93 18.19
C ALA A 84 16.03 -0.44 18.35
N GLY A 85 14.72 -0.13 18.39
CA GLY A 85 14.17 1.23 18.58
C GLY A 85 13.94 1.98 17.26
N SER A 86 13.81 1.28 16.15
CA SER A 86 13.57 1.88 14.83
C SER A 86 12.08 1.98 14.51
N HIS A 87 11.65 3.09 13.89
CA HIS A 87 10.39 3.15 13.15
C HIS A 87 10.48 2.24 11.92
N LEU A 88 9.37 1.75 11.42
CA LEU A 88 9.33 0.80 10.30
C LEU A 88 8.57 1.35 9.10
N LEU A 89 9.08 1.09 7.88
CA LEU A 89 8.32 1.07 6.67
C LEU A 89 8.40 -0.34 6.10
N ILE A 90 7.29 -1.08 6.14
CA ILE A 90 7.24 -2.49 5.73
C ILE A 90 6.54 -2.58 4.38
N GLU A 91 7.11 -3.30 3.42
CA GLU A 91 6.44 -3.61 2.17
C GLU A 91 5.15 -4.41 2.39
N LYS A 92 4.19 -4.21 1.52
CA LYS A 92 2.92 -4.94 1.58
C LYS A 92 3.11 -6.43 1.19
N PRO A 93 2.32 -7.32 1.78
CA PRO A 93 1.50 -7.12 2.98
C PRO A 93 2.37 -7.03 4.24
N ILE A 94 1.88 -6.36 5.29
CA ILE A 94 2.64 -6.19 6.54
C ILE A 94 3.18 -7.50 7.12
N SER A 95 2.46 -8.61 6.91
CA SER A 95 2.83 -9.98 7.31
C SER A 95 2.10 -10.99 6.43
N ASP A 96 2.58 -12.22 6.41
CA ASP A 96 1.93 -13.39 5.80
C ASP A 96 0.74 -13.95 6.62
N THR A 97 0.63 -13.52 7.89
CA THR A 97 -0.45 -13.94 8.81
C THR A 97 -1.04 -12.75 9.57
N ILE A 98 -2.31 -12.90 9.97
CA ILE A 98 -3.02 -11.92 10.81
C ILE A 98 -2.31 -11.78 12.16
N GLU A 99 -1.91 -12.88 12.79
CA GLU A 99 -1.21 -12.91 14.06
C GLU A 99 0.15 -12.23 13.98
N GLY A 100 0.86 -12.40 12.86
CA GLY A 100 2.13 -11.71 12.60
C GLY A 100 1.95 -10.20 12.50
N ALA A 101 0.94 -9.75 11.77
CA ALA A 101 0.60 -8.34 11.66
C ALA A 101 0.21 -7.73 13.03
N GLN A 102 -0.61 -8.44 13.80
CA GLN A 102 -1.00 -8.01 15.16
C GLN A 102 0.21 -7.88 16.08
N ALA A 103 1.13 -8.86 16.06
CA ALA A 103 2.34 -8.82 16.88
C ALA A 103 3.23 -7.60 16.55
N ILE A 104 3.39 -7.26 15.27
CA ILE A 104 4.15 -6.08 14.84
C ILE A 104 3.49 -4.79 15.36
N ILE A 105 2.16 -4.66 15.17
CA ILE A 105 1.39 -3.48 15.59
C ILE A 105 1.46 -3.30 17.12
N GLU A 106 1.28 -4.37 17.88
CA GLU A 106 1.29 -4.35 19.35
C GLU A 106 2.67 -3.96 19.89
N GLN A 107 3.74 -4.59 19.39
CA GLN A 107 5.10 -4.24 19.82
C GLN A 107 5.47 -2.79 19.44
N ALA A 108 5.07 -2.31 18.28
CA ALA A 108 5.29 -0.93 17.88
C ALA A 108 4.57 0.06 18.84
N ARG A 109 3.32 -0.25 19.20
CA ARG A 109 2.54 0.55 20.16
C ARG A 109 3.18 0.58 21.55
N GLU A 110 3.60 -0.57 22.08
CA GLU A 110 4.27 -0.66 23.38
C GLU A 110 5.56 0.18 23.44
N ARG A 111 6.24 0.32 22.32
CA ARG A 111 7.49 1.06 22.20
C ARG A 111 7.33 2.50 21.71
N SER A 112 6.10 2.94 21.44
CA SER A 112 5.80 4.26 20.86
C SER A 112 6.53 4.48 19.52
N LEU A 113 6.64 3.41 18.72
CA LEU A 113 7.25 3.44 17.40
C LEU A 113 6.17 3.41 16.30
N LYS A 114 6.47 3.99 15.16
CA LYS A 114 5.56 4.08 14.01
C LYS A 114 5.79 2.90 13.06
N VAL A 115 4.70 2.38 12.53
CA VAL A 115 4.72 1.39 11.44
C VAL A 115 4.00 2.00 10.25
N PHE A 116 4.73 2.23 9.18
CA PHE A 116 4.23 2.58 7.85
C PHE A 116 4.18 1.30 7.02
N VAL A 117 3.17 1.16 6.17
CA VAL A 117 3.07 0.00 5.27
C VAL A 117 3.01 0.46 3.82
N GLY A 118 3.75 -0.22 2.96
CA GLY A 118 3.99 0.11 1.54
C GLY A 118 2.77 -0.02 0.63
N HIS A 119 1.62 0.59 0.99
CA HIS A 119 0.49 0.73 0.09
C HIS A 119 0.70 1.93 -0.85
N VAL A 120 1.73 1.82 -1.68
CA VAL A 120 2.28 2.88 -2.54
C VAL A 120 1.24 3.56 -3.45
N GLU A 121 0.18 2.86 -3.84
CA GLU A 121 -0.85 3.43 -4.72
C GLU A 121 -1.65 4.57 -4.05
N ARG A 122 -1.71 4.67 -2.70
CA ARG A 122 -2.29 5.84 -2.01
C ARG A 122 -1.52 7.13 -2.29
N PHE A 123 -0.25 7.01 -2.65
CA PHE A 123 0.66 8.13 -2.95
C PHE A 123 0.75 8.44 -4.45
N ASN A 124 -0.03 7.75 -5.27
CA ASN A 124 -0.19 8.09 -6.67
C ASN A 124 -0.85 9.47 -6.78
N PRO A 125 -0.22 10.43 -7.49
CA PRO A 125 -0.75 11.80 -7.59
C PRO A 125 -2.22 11.88 -8.02
N ALA A 126 -2.66 10.99 -8.93
CA ALA A 126 -4.05 10.95 -9.37
C ALA A 126 -5.01 10.46 -8.26
N VAL A 127 -4.55 9.54 -7.39
CA VAL A 127 -5.32 9.07 -6.22
C VAL A 127 -5.40 10.18 -5.17
N ILE A 128 -4.31 10.89 -4.93
CA ILE A 128 -4.28 12.05 -4.01
C ILE A 128 -5.28 13.11 -4.49
N ALA A 129 -5.26 13.45 -5.78
CA ALA A 129 -6.17 14.42 -6.37
C ALA A 129 -7.64 13.95 -6.28
N LEU A 130 -7.91 12.67 -6.55
CA LEU A 130 -9.25 12.10 -6.40
C LEU A 130 -9.73 12.17 -4.94
N LYS A 131 -8.88 11.79 -3.97
CA LYS A 131 -9.23 11.86 -2.55
C LYS A 131 -9.56 13.29 -2.13
N GLN A 132 -8.77 14.26 -2.56
CA GLN A 132 -9.05 15.67 -2.31
C GLN A 132 -10.40 16.11 -2.90
N ALA A 133 -10.71 15.69 -4.14
CA ALA A 133 -11.99 16.00 -4.78
C ALA A 133 -13.18 15.39 -4.03
N ILE A 134 -13.04 14.15 -3.51
CA ILE A 134 -14.04 13.50 -2.67
C ILE A 134 -14.21 14.24 -1.33
N ASP A 135 -13.12 14.54 -0.64
CA ASP A 135 -13.14 15.20 0.67
C ASP A 135 -13.67 16.63 0.61
N GLN A 136 -13.50 17.31 -0.51
CA GLN A 136 -14.08 18.63 -0.80
C GLN A 136 -15.55 18.56 -1.23
N GLY A 137 -16.12 17.34 -1.32
CA GLY A 137 -17.52 17.13 -1.73
C GLY A 137 -17.78 17.37 -3.24
N MET A 138 -16.72 17.46 -4.05
CA MET A 138 -16.88 17.76 -5.49
C MET A 138 -17.72 16.70 -6.22
N LEU A 139 -17.61 15.42 -5.84
CA LEU A 139 -18.38 14.33 -6.45
C LEU A 139 -19.79 14.16 -5.84
N GLY A 140 -20.14 14.91 -4.80
CA GLY A 140 -21.31 14.64 -3.99
C GLY A 140 -21.16 13.36 -3.15
N GLU A 141 -22.25 12.64 -2.90
CA GLU A 141 -22.20 11.33 -2.25
C GLU A 141 -21.67 10.28 -3.23
N VAL A 142 -20.58 9.59 -2.87
CA VAL A 142 -19.99 8.56 -3.71
C VAL A 142 -20.75 7.24 -3.52
N HIS A 143 -21.37 6.74 -4.59
CA HIS A 143 -22.18 5.51 -4.59
C HIS A 143 -21.38 4.28 -4.98
N SER A 144 -20.45 4.39 -5.95
CA SER A 144 -19.62 3.27 -6.33
C SER A 144 -18.21 3.68 -6.73
N ILE A 145 -17.25 2.82 -6.40
CA ILE A 145 -15.87 2.89 -6.87
C ILE A 145 -15.56 1.55 -7.53
N SER A 146 -15.15 1.59 -8.80
CA SER A 146 -14.75 0.40 -9.56
C SER A 146 -13.27 0.51 -9.94
N ASP A 147 -12.51 -0.55 -9.72
CA ASP A 147 -11.10 -0.64 -10.13
C ASP A 147 -10.92 -1.77 -11.14
N LEU A 148 -10.19 -1.48 -12.21
CA LEU A 148 -9.77 -2.44 -13.23
C LEU A 148 -8.25 -2.53 -13.21
N ARG A 149 -7.72 -3.67 -12.75
CA ARG A 149 -6.29 -3.95 -12.69
C ARG A 149 -5.95 -5.24 -13.43
N VAL A 150 -5.56 -5.11 -14.67
CA VAL A 150 -5.24 -6.23 -15.54
C VAL A 150 -3.85 -6.07 -16.18
N GLY A 151 -3.20 -7.19 -16.48
CA GLY A 151 -1.89 -7.20 -17.12
C GLY A 151 -1.28 -8.60 -17.16
N ALA A 152 -0.10 -8.73 -17.76
CA ALA A 152 0.63 -9.99 -17.73
C ALA A 152 1.20 -10.26 -16.32
N ARG A 153 1.14 -11.53 -15.91
CA ARG A 153 1.71 -11.96 -14.63
C ARG A 153 3.20 -11.68 -14.55
N ASN A 154 3.65 -11.15 -13.42
CA ASN A 154 5.07 -11.15 -13.11
C ASN A 154 5.52 -12.58 -12.78
N VAL A 155 6.48 -13.12 -13.53
CA VAL A 155 7.00 -14.49 -13.37
C VAL A 155 7.62 -14.77 -11.98
N ARG A 156 7.92 -13.74 -11.22
CA ARG A 156 8.46 -13.88 -9.85
C ARG A 156 7.38 -14.24 -8.81
N ILE A 157 6.09 -14.05 -9.14
CA ILE A 157 4.98 -14.34 -8.25
C ILE A 157 4.55 -15.79 -8.51
N PHE A 158 4.83 -16.68 -7.57
CA PHE A 158 4.55 -18.12 -7.68
C PHE A 158 3.91 -18.72 -6.41
N ASP A 159 3.89 -17.98 -5.32
CA ASP A 159 3.50 -18.43 -3.98
C ASP A 159 2.12 -17.90 -3.52
N THR A 160 1.53 -16.97 -4.28
CA THR A 160 0.24 -16.36 -3.95
C THR A 160 -0.65 -16.17 -5.19
N GLY A 161 -1.95 -15.94 -4.99
CA GLY A 161 -2.93 -15.60 -6.03
C GLY A 161 -3.05 -14.09 -6.26
N ILE A 162 -3.79 -13.73 -7.30
CA ILE A 162 -3.95 -12.34 -7.73
C ILE A 162 -4.73 -11.48 -6.72
N ILE A 163 -5.64 -12.10 -5.94
CA ILE A 163 -6.43 -11.38 -4.93
C ILE A 163 -5.50 -10.81 -3.85
N LEU A 164 -4.56 -11.62 -3.34
CA LEU A 164 -3.65 -11.15 -2.31
C LEU A 164 -2.53 -10.27 -2.87
N ASP A 165 -2.03 -10.55 -4.08
CA ASP A 165 -0.94 -9.75 -4.67
C ASP A 165 -1.43 -8.39 -5.18
N LEU A 166 -2.40 -8.36 -6.09
CA LEU A 166 -2.90 -7.12 -6.71
C LEU A 166 -4.16 -6.59 -6.03
N GLY A 167 -5.10 -7.46 -5.69
CA GLY A 167 -6.37 -7.07 -5.09
C GLY A 167 -6.22 -6.35 -3.75
N SER A 168 -5.16 -6.65 -2.99
CA SER A 168 -4.86 -5.94 -1.75
C SER A 168 -4.62 -4.43 -1.99
N HIS A 169 -4.02 -4.02 -3.11
CA HIS A 169 -3.87 -2.61 -3.44
C HIS A 169 -5.23 -1.94 -3.67
N ASP A 170 -6.13 -2.60 -4.39
CA ASP A 170 -7.40 -2.02 -4.80
C ASP A 170 -8.42 -2.04 -3.65
N ILE A 171 -8.40 -3.08 -2.80
CA ILE A 171 -9.16 -3.12 -1.55
C ILE A 171 -8.75 -1.97 -0.63
N ASP A 172 -7.46 -1.73 -0.50
CA ASP A 172 -6.91 -0.63 0.28
C ASP A 172 -7.35 0.73 -0.28
N LEU A 173 -7.16 0.95 -1.59
CA LEU A 173 -7.52 2.20 -2.25
C LEU A 173 -9.00 2.53 -2.11
N ILE A 174 -9.90 1.58 -2.38
CA ILE A 174 -11.34 1.82 -2.30
C ILE A 174 -11.74 2.15 -0.86
N SER A 175 -11.22 1.42 0.12
CA SER A 175 -11.49 1.69 1.53
C SER A 175 -10.95 3.05 1.97
N TYR A 176 -9.75 3.41 1.53
CA TYR A 176 -9.14 4.72 1.76
C TYR A 176 -9.96 5.87 1.17
N LEU A 177 -10.41 5.72 -0.09
CA LEU A 177 -11.21 6.74 -0.77
C LEU A 177 -12.57 6.94 -0.09
N TYR A 178 -13.24 5.87 0.33
CA TYR A 178 -14.46 5.97 1.12
C TYR A 178 -14.24 6.48 2.55
N GLY A 179 -13.03 6.40 3.11
CA GLY A 179 -12.75 6.72 4.49
C GLY A 179 -13.44 5.78 5.48
N ARG A 180 -13.81 4.56 5.05
CA ARG A 180 -14.53 3.57 5.86
C ARG A 180 -14.19 2.14 5.46
N LYS A 181 -14.50 1.19 6.32
CA LYS A 181 -14.26 -0.24 6.14
C LYS A 181 -15.47 -0.93 5.50
N ALA A 182 -15.23 -1.95 4.67
CA ALA A 182 -16.28 -2.77 4.08
C ALA A 182 -16.99 -3.62 5.14
N GLN A 183 -18.29 -3.81 4.96
CA GLN A 183 -19.15 -4.65 5.80
C GLN A 183 -19.13 -6.12 5.34
N SER A 184 -18.95 -6.35 4.03
CA SER A 184 -18.83 -7.69 3.47
C SER A 184 -18.09 -7.67 2.15
N VAL A 185 -17.60 -8.85 1.77
CA VAL A 185 -16.95 -9.11 0.48
C VAL A 185 -17.56 -10.35 -0.17
N TYR A 186 -17.73 -10.28 -1.48
CA TYR A 186 -18.06 -11.41 -2.34
C TYR A 186 -17.11 -11.44 -3.52
N SER A 187 -16.61 -12.63 -3.88
CA SER A 187 -15.72 -12.76 -5.02
C SER A 187 -15.97 -14.00 -5.83
N ILE A 188 -15.72 -13.89 -7.13
CA ILE A 188 -15.67 -14.97 -8.10
C ILE A 188 -14.34 -14.90 -8.84
N GLY A 189 -13.84 -16.05 -9.29
CA GLY A 189 -12.57 -16.09 -10.02
C GLY A 189 -12.27 -17.48 -10.54
N ALA A 190 -11.09 -17.68 -11.07
CA ALA A 190 -10.58 -18.99 -11.44
C ALA A 190 -9.03 -18.99 -11.51
N ALA A 191 -8.47 -20.20 -11.48
CA ALA A 191 -7.07 -20.49 -11.73
C ALA A 191 -6.96 -21.18 -13.10
N LYS A 192 -6.51 -20.45 -14.11
CA LYS A 192 -6.40 -20.95 -15.48
C LYS A 192 -4.97 -21.31 -15.88
N ALA A 193 -4.01 -20.45 -15.55
CA ALA A 193 -2.62 -20.58 -15.94
C ALA A 193 -1.66 -20.55 -14.72
N HIS A 194 -2.20 -20.47 -13.51
CA HIS A 194 -1.46 -20.44 -12.26
C HIS A 194 -1.99 -21.48 -11.27
N LYS A 195 -1.23 -21.76 -10.21
CA LYS A 195 -1.65 -22.65 -9.12
C LYS A 195 -2.78 -22.06 -8.28
N TYR A 196 -2.75 -20.75 -8.08
CA TYR A 196 -3.77 -19.97 -7.38
C TYR A 196 -4.60 -19.19 -8.39
N GLU A 197 -5.64 -18.50 -7.94
CA GLU A 197 -6.48 -17.66 -8.81
C GLU A 197 -5.62 -16.62 -9.57
N ASP A 198 -5.81 -16.55 -10.88
CA ASP A 198 -5.10 -15.66 -11.80
C ASP A 198 -6.00 -14.62 -12.46
N HIS A 199 -7.30 -14.71 -12.19
CA HIS A 199 -8.28 -13.65 -12.41
C HIS A 199 -9.39 -13.74 -11.37
N ALA A 200 -9.94 -12.58 -10.98
CA ALA A 200 -11.01 -12.47 -10.01
C ALA A 200 -11.82 -11.20 -10.22
N ALA A 201 -13.10 -11.26 -9.85
CA ALA A 201 -13.94 -10.09 -9.64
C ALA A 201 -14.37 -10.07 -8.16
N ILE A 202 -14.22 -8.92 -7.50
CA ILE A 202 -14.50 -8.73 -6.08
C ILE A 202 -15.54 -7.62 -5.92
N SER A 203 -16.57 -7.87 -5.12
CA SER A 203 -17.57 -6.89 -4.73
C SER A 203 -17.45 -6.61 -3.23
N LEU A 204 -17.38 -5.33 -2.86
CA LEU A 204 -17.26 -4.86 -1.49
C LEU A 204 -18.51 -4.04 -1.14
N LYS A 205 -19.15 -4.36 -0.01
CA LYS A 205 -20.28 -3.55 0.51
C LYS A 205 -19.77 -2.66 1.65
N TYR A 206 -19.92 -1.35 1.50
CA TYR A 206 -19.53 -0.36 2.52
C TYR A 206 -20.72 0.17 3.31
N SER A 207 -21.90 0.25 2.68
CA SER A 207 -23.17 0.63 3.28
C SER A 207 -24.30 0.17 2.34
N ASP A 208 -25.55 0.54 2.64
CA ASP A 208 -26.65 0.23 1.73
C ASP A 208 -26.61 1.06 0.44
N SER A 209 -25.88 2.18 0.43
CA SER A 209 -25.73 3.09 -0.72
C SER A 209 -24.32 3.14 -1.31
N ALA A 210 -23.35 2.38 -0.78
CA ALA A 210 -21.94 2.46 -1.22
C ALA A 210 -21.32 1.08 -1.45
N ALA A 211 -20.77 0.88 -2.63
CA ALA A 211 -20.16 -0.38 -3.07
C ALA A 211 -18.81 -0.16 -3.77
N GLY A 212 -17.93 -1.15 -3.63
CA GLY A 212 -16.67 -1.24 -4.36
C GLY A 212 -16.68 -2.45 -5.30
N TYR A 213 -16.07 -2.29 -6.47
CA TYR A 213 -15.92 -3.36 -7.46
C TYR A 213 -14.47 -3.41 -7.93
N ILE A 214 -13.91 -4.61 -7.98
CA ILE A 214 -12.53 -4.81 -8.42
C ILE A 214 -12.51 -5.91 -9.46
N GLU A 215 -11.89 -5.66 -10.60
CA GLU A 215 -11.60 -6.66 -11.62
C GLU A 215 -10.10 -6.86 -11.76
N LEU A 216 -9.65 -8.09 -11.56
CA LEU A 216 -8.25 -8.49 -11.56
C LEU A 216 -7.99 -9.52 -12.64
N SER A 217 -6.91 -9.39 -13.41
CA SER A 217 -6.48 -10.45 -14.32
C SER A 217 -4.98 -10.40 -14.63
N TRP A 218 -4.29 -11.54 -14.49
CA TRP A 218 -2.95 -11.77 -14.99
C TRP A 218 -2.94 -12.34 -16.43
N LEU A 219 -4.11 -12.53 -17.03
CA LEU A 219 -4.25 -13.16 -18.35
C LEU A 219 -4.28 -12.15 -19.50
N SER A 220 -4.27 -10.85 -19.18
CA SER A 220 -4.27 -9.80 -20.20
C SER A 220 -2.86 -9.54 -20.75
N PRO A 221 -2.68 -9.45 -22.08
CA PRO A 221 -1.42 -9.05 -22.68
C PRO A 221 -1.13 -7.54 -22.48
N TYR A 222 -2.16 -6.75 -22.17
CA TYR A 222 -2.05 -5.31 -21.96
C TYR A 222 -2.23 -4.95 -20.50
N LYS A 223 -1.38 -4.02 -20.02
CA LYS A 223 -1.48 -3.49 -18.65
C LYS A 223 -2.49 -2.34 -18.63
N VAL A 224 -3.55 -2.49 -17.82
CA VAL A 224 -4.53 -1.45 -17.55
C VAL A 224 -4.69 -1.31 -16.04
N ARG A 225 -4.73 -0.08 -15.54
CA ARG A 225 -4.99 0.27 -14.14
C ARG A 225 -5.87 1.51 -14.13
N LYS A 226 -7.18 1.32 -14.03
CA LYS A 226 -8.14 2.42 -14.09
C LYS A 226 -9.18 2.31 -13.01
N MET A 227 -9.51 3.45 -12.43
CA MET A 227 -10.55 3.55 -11.42
C MET A 227 -11.67 4.48 -11.91
N PHE A 228 -12.91 4.07 -11.63
CA PHE A 228 -14.13 4.80 -11.94
C PHE A 228 -14.85 5.10 -10.64
N VAL A 229 -15.25 6.37 -10.45
CA VAL A 229 -15.94 6.82 -9.25
C VAL A 229 -17.24 7.48 -9.64
N VAL A 230 -18.36 6.96 -9.12
CA VAL A 230 -19.70 7.49 -9.39
C VAL A 230 -20.21 8.19 -8.14
N GLY A 231 -20.35 9.48 -8.22
CA GLY A 231 -21.00 10.30 -7.20
C GLY A 231 -22.35 10.83 -7.67
N THR A 232 -23.12 11.45 -6.77
CA THR A 232 -24.42 12.08 -7.10
C THR A 232 -24.28 13.22 -8.09
N ASP A 233 -23.18 14.00 -8.01
CA ASP A 233 -22.99 15.23 -8.75
C ASP A 233 -22.06 15.06 -9.94
N HIS A 234 -20.98 14.28 -9.76
CA HIS A 234 -19.95 14.09 -10.78
C HIS A 234 -19.48 12.63 -10.85
N PHE A 235 -18.90 12.31 -12.02
CA PHE A 235 -18.22 11.05 -12.28
C PHE A 235 -16.72 11.28 -12.41
N GLY A 236 -15.91 10.46 -11.74
CA GLY A 236 -14.45 10.50 -11.80
C GLY A 236 -13.87 9.32 -12.57
N LEU A 237 -12.89 9.58 -13.43
CA LEU A 237 -12.06 8.58 -14.10
C LEU A 237 -10.59 8.83 -13.76
N VAL A 238 -9.95 7.83 -13.16
CA VAL A 238 -8.52 7.84 -12.85
C VAL A 238 -7.78 6.83 -13.71
N ASP A 239 -6.67 7.25 -14.31
CA ASP A 239 -5.67 6.35 -14.87
C ASP A 239 -4.44 6.35 -13.94
N LEU A 240 -4.21 5.22 -13.26
CA LEU A 240 -3.12 5.08 -12.28
C LEU A 240 -1.74 4.98 -12.96
N ILE A 241 -1.69 4.58 -14.24
CA ILE A 241 -0.43 4.50 -15.01
C ILE A 241 -0.04 5.88 -15.51
N ASP A 242 -1.00 6.58 -16.12
CA ASP A 242 -0.78 7.93 -16.64
C ASP A 242 -0.88 9.01 -15.56
N GLN A 243 -1.22 8.63 -14.33
CA GLN A 243 -1.42 9.53 -13.20
C GLN A 243 -2.33 10.71 -13.57
N SER A 244 -3.49 10.39 -14.13
CA SER A 244 -4.45 11.40 -14.59
C SER A 244 -5.80 11.21 -13.91
N LEU A 245 -6.47 12.34 -13.63
CA LEU A 245 -7.84 12.40 -13.12
C LEU A 245 -8.69 13.26 -14.05
N ILE A 246 -9.80 12.71 -14.51
CA ILE A 246 -10.81 13.37 -15.31
C ILE A 246 -12.11 13.35 -14.52
N ILE A 247 -12.76 14.50 -14.39
CA ILE A 247 -14.08 14.63 -13.77
C ILE A 247 -15.09 15.06 -14.82
N PHE A 248 -16.24 14.39 -14.86
CA PHE A 248 -17.36 14.68 -15.74
C PHE A 248 -18.54 15.25 -14.95
N ASP A 249 -19.00 16.45 -15.32
CA ASP A 249 -20.06 17.21 -14.65
C ASP A 249 -21.46 16.98 -15.25
N GLY A 250 -21.63 15.94 -16.06
CA GLY A 250 -22.87 15.66 -16.80
C GLY A 250 -22.95 16.36 -18.16
N LYS A 251 -22.06 17.30 -18.48
CA LYS A 251 -22.00 18.03 -19.75
C LYS A 251 -20.61 18.03 -20.38
N ASN A 252 -19.59 18.23 -19.57
CA ASN A 252 -18.22 18.37 -20.03
C ASN A 252 -17.29 17.42 -19.25
N TRP A 253 -16.29 16.91 -19.97
CA TRP A 253 -15.15 16.23 -19.35
C TRP A 253 -14.13 17.31 -18.97
N ALA A 254 -14.05 17.66 -17.72
CA ALA A 254 -12.98 18.49 -17.21
C ALA A 254 -11.79 17.62 -16.88
N ASN A 255 -10.74 17.68 -17.71
CA ASN A 255 -9.44 17.25 -17.25
C ASN A 255 -9.07 18.21 -16.12
N THR A 256 -8.99 17.73 -14.89
CA THR A 256 -8.58 18.56 -13.75
C THR A 256 -7.14 19.07 -13.91
N GLY A 257 -6.44 18.63 -14.94
CA GLY A 257 -5.27 19.24 -15.61
C GLY A 257 -4.01 19.42 -14.77
N LEU A 258 -4.09 19.12 -13.49
CA LEU A 258 -3.15 19.60 -12.48
C LEU A 258 -2.61 18.47 -11.58
N VAL A 259 -2.58 17.26 -12.10
CA VAL A 259 -1.83 16.22 -11.40
C VAL A 259 -0.39 16.33 -11.87
N GLU A 260 0.44 17.00 -11.10
CA GLU A 260 1.88 16.97 -11.31
C GLU A 260 2.34 15.53 -11.07
N ARG A 261 2.92 14.93 -12.11
CA ARG A 261 3.39 13.53 -12.04
C ARG A 261 4.58 13.44 -11.11
N ASP A 262 4.56 12.47 -10.22
CA ASP A 262 5.68 12.13 -9.35
C ASP A 262 5.79 10.60 -9.21
N GLU A 263 6.90 10.12 -8.72
CA GLU A 263 7.09 8.70 -8.38
C GLU A 263 6.35 8.41 -7.07
N PRO A 264 5.27 7.57 -7.07
CA PRO A 264 4.48 7.33 -5.85
C PRO A 264 5.32 6.86 -4.66
N LEU A 265 6.32 6.00 -4.90
CA LEU A 265 7.23 5.54 -3.86
C LEU A 265 8.08 6.69 -3.26
N ARG A 266 8.46 7.67 -4.06
CA ARG A 266 9.16 8.86 -3.57
C ARG A 266 8.28 9.64 -2.60
N VAL A 267 7.03 9.89 -2.98
CA VAL A 267 6.06 10.60 -2.14
C VAL A 267 5.82 9.84 -0.84
N GLU A 268 5.69 8.51 -0.90
CA GLU A 268 5.54 7.65 0.28
C GLU A 268 6.72 7.79 1.25
N LEU A 269 7.95 7.66 0.75
CA LEU A 269 9.16 7.76 1.57
C LEU A 269 9.34 9.16 2.17
N GLU A 270 9.10 10.22 1.39
CA GLU A 270 9.14 11.60 1.89
C GLU A 270 8.13 11.82 3.03
N ARG A 271 6.90 11.31 2.90
CA ARG A 271 5.87 11.41 3.94
C ARG A 271 6.23 10.61 5.18
N ALA A 272 6.75 9.39 5.02
CA ALA A 272 7.21 8.59 6.15
C ALA A 272 8.36 9.30 6.91
N LEU A 273 9.33 9.85 6.20
CA LEU A 273 10.42 10.63 6.78
C LEU A 273 9.91 11.87 7.53
N ASN A 274 9.00 12.62 6.90
CA ASN A 274 8.37 13.78 7.54
C ASN A 274 7.57 13.40 8.79
N ALA A 275 6.85 12.29 8.76
CA ALA A 275 6.08 11.80 9.90
C ALA A 275 7.00 11.36 11.06
N VAL A 276 8.18 10.80 10.76
CA VAL A 276 9.20 10.49 11.79
C VAL A 276 9.81 11.78 12.34
N ALA A 277 10.17 12.73 11.46
CA ALA A 277 10.83 13.98 11.87
C ALA A 277 9.95 14.88 12.76
N ASN A 278 8.63 14.89 12.48
CA ASN A 278 7.67 15.81 13.11
C ASN A 278 6.70 15.10 14.07
N ASP A 279 6.95 13.83 14.38
CA ASP A 279 6.10 12.98 15.24
C ASP A 279 4.64 12.90 14.80
N LEU A 280 4.40 12.88 13.48
CA LEU A 280 3.07 12.75 12.90
C LEU A 280 2.65 11.26 12.80
N PRO A 281 1.34 10.96 12.76
CA PRO A 281 0.87 9.60 12.54
C PRO A 281 1.24 9.09 11.13
N PRO A 282 1.34 7.77 10.92
CA PRO A 282 1.50 7.18 9.59
C PRO A 282 0.31 7.49 8.67
N ASP A 283 0.57 7.83 7.40
CA ASP A 283 -0.47 7.93 6.36
C ASP A 283 -1.10 6.57 6.05
N VAL A 284 -0.32 5.51 6.16
CA VAL A 284 -0.74 4.11 6.02
C VAL A 284 -0.23 3.36 7.23
N SER A 285 -1.14 3.06 8.15
CA SER A 285 -0.80 2.39 9.41
C SER A 285 -0.73 0.86 9.28
N GLY A 286 -0.16 0.21 10.28
CA GLY A 286 -0.22 -1.25 10.40
C GLY A 286 -1.65 -1.77 10.49
N GLU A 287 -2.54 -1.04 11.16
CA GLU A 287 -3.96 -1.35 11.31
C GLU A 287 -4.70 -1.30 9.96
N ASP A 288 -4.37 -0.35 9.09
CA ASP A 288 -4.93 -0.28 7.73
C ASP A 288 -4.56 -1.52 6.93
N SER A 289 -3.27 -1.89 6.95
CA SER A 289 -2.80 -3.08 6.24
C SER A 289 -3.36 -4.38 6.82
N LEU A 290 -3.47 -4.50 8.15
CA LEU A 290 -4.12 -5.64 8.80
C LEU A 290 -5.57 -5.79 8.34
N TYR A 291 -6.31 -4.67 8.24
CA TYR A 291 -7.67 -4.69 7.71
C TYR A 291 -7.69 -5.13 6.25
N THR A 292 -6.81 -4.58 5.41
CA THR A 292 -6.71 -4.93 3.99
C THR A 292 -6.45 -6.43 3.79
N ILE A 293 -5.54 -7.03 4.59
CA ILE A 293 -5.28 -8.47 4.55
C ILE A 293 -6.55 -9.26 4.92
N ARG A 294 -7.28 -8.86 5.97
CA ARG A 294 -8.53 -9.53 6.36
C ARG A 294 -9.56 -9.55 5.25
N VAL A 295 -9.74 -8.41 4.56
CA VAL A 295 -10.66 -8.33 3.43
C VAL A 295 -10.19 -9.19 2.25
N ALA A 296 -8.90 -9.17 1.94
CA ALA A 296 -8.32 -10.00 0.88
C ALA A 296 -8.48 -11.51 1.17
N LEU A 297 -8.24 -11.94 2.41
CA LEU A 297 -8.46 -13.33 2.83
C LEU A 297 -9.95 -13.69 2.82
N GLY A 298 -10.83 -12.78 3.22
CA GLY A 298 -12.28 -12.94 3.08
C GLY A 298 -12.72 -13.07 1.62
N ALA A 299 -12.08 -12.34 0.70
CA ALA A 299 -12.33 -12.51 -0.73
C ALA A 299 -11.88 -13.90 -1.24
N ILE A 300 -10.73 -14.41 -0.79
CA ILE A 300 -10.26 -15.77 -1.12
C ILE A 300 -11.22 -16.83 -0.54
N GLU A 301 -11.70 -16.66 0.68
CA GLU A 301 -12.70 -17.53 1.29
C GLU A 301 -14.00 -17.51 0.49
N SER A 302 -14.50 -16.32 0.13
CA SER A 302 -15.68 -16.15 -0.70
C SER A 302 -15.55 -16.82 -2.08
N TYR A 303 -14.41 -16.67 -2.73
CA TYR A 303 -14.09 -17.36 -3.99
C TYR A 303 -14.14 -18.89 -3.82
N SER A 304 -13.65 -19.40 -2.70
CA SER A 304 -13.56 -20.85 -2.45
C SER A 304 -14.92 -21.47 -2.08
N THR A 305 -15.76 -20.73 -1.35
CA THR A 305 -17.05 -21.21 -0.83
C THR A 305 -18.23 -20.86 -1.72
N GLY A 306 -18.11 -19.79 -2.53
CA GLY A 306 -19.23 -19.22 -3.29
C GLY A 306 -20.18 -18.37 -2.43
N GLU A 307 -19.84 -18.10 -1.17
CA GLU A 307 -20.65 -17.35 -0.21
C GLU A 307 -20.02 -15.98 0.10
N ALA A 308 -20.85 -15.00 0.49
CA ALA A 308 -20.35 -13.71 0.94
C ALA A 308 -19.76 -13.82 2.35
N VAL A 309 -18.60 -13.20 2.57
CA VAL A 309 -17.98 -13.11 3.89
C VAL A 309 -18.34 -11.75 4.53
N HIS A 310 -18.86 -11.78 5.76
CA HIS A 310 -19.28 -10.60 6.51
C HIS A 310 -18.27 -10.26 7.61
N PHE A 311 -17.92 -8.98 7.74
CA PHE A 311 -17.05 -8.49 8.78
C PHE A 311 -17.87 -7.98 9.97
N LYS A 312 -17.36 -8.18 11.20
CA LYS A 312 -18.06 -7.74 12.42
C LYS A 312 -18.09 -6.21 12.50
N GLU A 313 -19.18 -5.63 13.05
CA GLU A 313 -19.35 -4.18 13.13
C GLU A 313 -18.20 -3.44 13.82
N HIS A 314 -17.61 -4.01 14.87
CA HIS A 314 -16.44 -3.39 15.53
C HIS A 314 -15.17 -3.39 14.66
N GLU A 315 -15.08 -4.27 13.66
CA GLU A 315 -14.00 -4.31 12.67
C GLU A 315 -14.26 -3.31 11.53
N ALA A 316 -15.54 -3.00 11.27
CA ALA A 316 -15.97 -2.03 10.25
C ALA A 316 -16.01 -0.58 10.79
N ALA A 317 -16.16 -0.37 12.08
CA ALA A 317 -16.43 0.95 12.67
C ALA A 317 -15.20 1.87 12.82
N ALA A 318 -13.97 1.38 12.65
CA ALA A 318 -12.79 2.24 12.70
C ALA A 318 -12.66 3.05 11.41
N ALA A 319 -12.74 4.38 11.50
CA ALA A 319 -12.50 5.26 10.36
C ALA A 319 -11.04 5.17 9.89
N TYR A 320 -10.84 5.21 8.57
CA TYR A 320 -9.51 5.47 8.02
C TYR A 320 -9.06 6.89 8.41
N PRO A 321 -7.82 7.10 8.85
CA PRO A 321 -7.34 8.45 9.07
C PRO A 321 -7.41 9.22 7.76
N THR A 322 -8.11 10.34 7.77
CA THR A 322 -8.05 11.31 6.68
C THR A 322 -6.63 11.81 6.59
N LEU A 323 -6.05 11.83 5.38
CA LEU A 323 -4.78 12.53 5.15
C LEU A 323 -4.95 13.96 5.67
N LEU A 324 -4.25 14.29 6.74
CA LEU A 324 -4.20 15.65 7.23
C LEU A 324 -3.77 16.55 6.06
N ASN A 325 -4.56 17.59 5.79
CA ASN A 325 -4.23 18.61 4.81
C ASN A 325 -2.91 19.29 5.23
N HIS A 326 -1.79 18.71 4.84
CA HIS A 326 -0.49 19.36 4.91
C HIS A 326 -0.29 20.24 3.65
N ASN A 327 -1.21 21.19 3.45
CA ASN A 327 -0.92 22.40 2.70
C ASN A 327 -0.11 23.32 3.62
N ALA A 328 1.12 22.96 3.88
CA ALA A 328 2.12 23.84 4.46
C ALA A 328 3.49 23.26 4.11
N ILE A 329 3.93 23.50 2.88
CA ILE A 329 5.27 23.98 2.52
C ILE A 329 5.20 24.38 1.05
#